data_7b55641d2b00d8dc536cb165ed8fb2ea
#
_entry.id   7b55641d2b00d8dc536cb165ed8fb2ea
#
_cell.length_a   1.000
_cell.length_b   1.000
_cell.length_c   1.000
_cell.angle_alpha   90.00
_cell.angle_beta   90.00
_cell.angle_gamma   90.00
#
_symmetry.space_group_name_H-M   'P 1'
#
loop_
_entity.id
_entity.type
_entity.pdbx_description
1 polymer ?
#
loop_
_entity_poly.entity_id
_entity_poly.type
_entity_poly.pdbx_seq_one_letter_code
_entity_poly.pdbx_strand_id
1 'polypeptide(L)'
;MRIKIPFFGRKSINGANVQVQVYSATDIGLRRANNEDRCVSLEGKDSPGFADAVMIVADGMGGQAHGEVASDMAVEGIIRRLADQPKDKTLPTGGYAELLGQVFREVNAEIYLESQGDTYRGMGTTATAAVVTGTRVHIAHLGDSRAYLLRDGELSQLTRDHSWVAENVEAGNLTLEQARVHPNRNVITQAMGINAEPAVQTKTLDLRDGDLLLLCSDGLHGLAGDDEIKELLQSGKPEQAIKDLIQRAKDRGGNDNITVVIGTVRRQG
;
A
#
# COMPACT_ATOMS: atom_id res chain seq x y z
N MET A 1 9.44 8.50 16.69
CA MET A 1 8.59 9.11 17.75
C MET A 1 7.66 10.12 17.08
N ARG A 2 6.38 9.75 16.83
CA ARG A 2 5.42 10.65 16.19
C ARG A 2 4.74 11.54 17.21
N ILE A 3 4.85 12.85 17.02
CA ILE A 3 4.15 13.87 17.83
C ILE A 3 2.74 14.02 17.28
N LYS A 4 1.70 13.69 18.09
CA LYS A 4 0.29 13.98 17.79
C LYS A 4 0.07 15.48 17.87
N ILE A 5 -0.36 16.08 16.74
CA ILE A 5 -0.85 17.46 16.69
C ILE A 5 -2.37 17.41 16.62
N PRO A 6 -3.14 18.17 17.43
CA PRO A 6 -4.59 18.14 17.41
C PRO A 6 -5.18 18.72 16.12
N PHE A 7 -6.18 18.04 15.62
CA PHE A 7 -6.87 18.26 14.36
C PHE A 7 -7.90 19.42 14.47
N PHE A 8 -7.85 20.36 13.51
CA PHE A 8 -8.95 21.30 13.19
C PHE A 8 -9.55 20.92 11.85
N GLY A 9 -10.80 20.44 11.85
CA GLY A 9 -11.51 19.93 10.69
C GLY A 9 -11.67 20.93 9.55
N ARG A 10 -11.44 20.49 8.31
CA ARG A 10 -11.83 21.18 7.08
C ARG A 10 -13.30 20.86 6.75
N LYS A 11 -14.12 21.89 6.47
CA LYS A 11 -15.47 21.71 5.94
C LYS A 11 -15.40 21.26 4.46
N SER A 12 -16.02 20.14 4.15
CA SER A 12 -16.25 19.69 2.76
C SER A 12 -17.41 20.44 2.13
N ILE A 13 -17.37 20.60 0.81
CA ILE A 13 -18.38 21.34 0.01
C ILE A 13 -19.58 20.47 -0.37
N ASN A 14 -19.59 19.15 -0.08
CA ASN A 14 -20.71 18.24 -0.34
C ASN A 14 -21.00 17.38 0.88
N GLY A 15 -22.00 17.72 1.60
CA GLY A 15 -22.88 17.08 2.61
C GLY A 15 -22.58 15.76 3.31
N ALA A 16 -21.50 15.07 3.02
CA ALA A 16 -21.04 13.90 3.77
C ALA A 16 -19.51 13.97 3.90
N ASN A 17 -19.04 14.27 5.11
CA ASN A 17 -17.61 14.26 5.43
C ASN A 17 -17.24 12.93 6.05
N VAL A 18 -16.21 12.28 5.55
CA VAL A 18 -15.51 11.25 6.31
C VAL A 18 -14.23 11.84 6.89
N GLN A 19 -13.90 11.44 8.10
CA GLN A 19 -12.58 11.63 8.69
C GLN A 19 -11.83 10.31 8.58
N VAL A 20 -10.60 10.36 8.08
CA VAL A 20 -9.72 9.20 8.03
C VAL A 20 -8.56 9.43 8.97
N GLN A 21 -8.35 8.50 9.91
CA GLN A 21 -7.16 8.47 10.74
C GLN A 21 -6.26 7.35 10.25
N VAL A 22 -4.97 7.64 10.09
CA VAL A 22 -4.01 6.68 9.55
C VAL A 22 -2.92 6.35 10.56
N TYR A 23 -2.54 5.07 10.55
CA TYR A 23 -1.55 4.49 11.46
C TYR A 23 -0.62 3.61 10.63
N SER A 24 0.67 3.59 10.95
CA SER A 24 1.63 2.75 10.24
C SER A 24 2.74 2.28 11.13
N ALA A 25 3.27 1.11 10.83
CA ALA A 25 4.52 0.62 11.36
C ALA A 25 5.21 -0.28 10.33
N THR A 26 6.53 -0.33 10.43
CA THR A 26 7.39 -1.26 9.70
C THR A 26 8.36 -1.90 10.67
N ASP A 27 8.68 -3.17 10.47
CA ASP A 27 9.62 -3.96 11.28
C ASP A 27 10.53 -4.75 10.33
N ILE A 28 11.81 -4.84 10.67
CA ILE A 28 12.80 -5.54 9.86
C ILE A 28 12.54 -7.06 9.77
N GLY A 29 11.71 -7.59 10.64
CA GLY A 29 11.52 -9.03 10.81
C GLY A 29 12.63 -9.69 11.62
N LEU A 30 12.76 -11.01 11.50
CA LEU A 30 13.72 -11.79 12.31
C LEU A 30 14.89 -12.35 11.48
N ARG A 31 14.86 -12.23 10.15
CA ARG A 31 15.83 -12.86 9.24
C ARG A 31 16.58 -11.89 8.36
N ARG A 32 16.03 -10.74 8.08
CA ARG A 32 16.64 -9.73 7.23
C ARG A 32 17.67 -8.92 8.00
N ALA A 33 18.73 -8.48 7.32
CA ALA A 33 19.75 -7.59 7.91
C ALA A 33 19.40 -6.11 7.72
N ASN A 34 18.55 -5.80 6.73
CA ASN A 34 18.10 -4.46 6.38
C ASN A 34 16.59 -4.43 6.19
N ASN A 35 15.99 -3.26 6.36
CA ASN A 35 14.58 -3.04 6.05
C ASN A 35 14.48 -2.28 4.72
N GLU A 36 14.07 -3.01 3.68
CA GLU A 36 13.88 -2.50 2.33
C GLU A 36 12.43 -2.05 2.08
N ASP A 37 11.53 -2.28 3.03
CA ASP A 37 10.17 -1.74 3.01
C ASP A 37 10.16 -0.24 3.35
N ARG A 38 9.25 0.49 2.69
CA ARG A 38 8.90 1.88 3.04
C ARG A 38 7.40 2.06 3.11
N CYS A 39 6.97 2.95 4.00
CA CYS A 39 5.57 3.33 4.07
C CYS A 39 5.38 4.79 4.40
N VAL A 40 4.26 5.33 3.94
CA VAL A 40 3.77 6.66 4.29
C VAL A 40 2.32 6.57 4.75
N SER A 41 2.00 7.36 5.77
CA SER A 41 0.64 7.59 6.24
C SER A 41 0.48 9.06 6.58
N LEU A 42 -0.28 9.78 5.75
CA LEU A 42 -0.56 11.22 5.87
C LEU A 42 -2.05 11.44 6.03
N GLU A 43 -2.43 12.40 6.86
CA GLU A 43 -3.83 12.80 7.06
C GLU A 43 -3.96 14.31 7.26
N GLY A 44 -5.10 14.85 6.89
CA GLY A 44 -5.45 16.25 7.10
C GLY A 44 -4.46 17.21 6.44
N LYS A 45 -3.86 18.09 7.24
CA LYS A 45 -2.93 19.14 6.74
C LYS A 45 -1.61 18.58 6.20
N ASP A 46 -1.22 17.38 6.62
CA ASP A 46 0.02 16.73 6.20
C ASP A 46 -0.15 16.00 4.86
N SER A 47 -1.41 15.84 4.40
CA SER A 47 -1.73 15.28 3.08
C SER A 47 -1.56 16.33 1.98
N PRO A 48 -1.34 15.90 0.72
CA PRO A 48 -1.48 16.75 -0.46
C PRO A 48 -2.80 17.50 -0.44
N GLY A 49 -2.81 18.77 -0.88
CA GLY A 49 -3.93 19.69 -0.63
C GLY A 49 -5.31 19.24 -1.13
N PHE A 50 -5.37 18.31 -2.08
CA PHE A 50 -6.61 17.73 -2.60
C PHE A 50 -7.04 16.45 -1.84
N ALA A 51 -6.14 15.78 -1.13
CA ALA A 51 -6.37 14.51 -0.46
C ALA A 51 -6.69 14.73 1.03
N ASP A 52 -7.61 13.94 1.57
CA ASP A 52 -7.93 13.90 3.00
C ASP A 52 -6.99 12.96 3.76
N ALA A 53 -6.54 11.89 3.09
CA ALA A 53 -5.49 10.98 3.60
C ALA A 53 -4.74 10.31 2.45
N VAL A 54 -3.48 9.94 2.70
CA VAL A 54 -2.62 9.15 1.80
C VAL A 54 -1.96 8.04 2.59
N MET A 55 -2.05 6.82 2.08
CA MET A 55 -1.40 5.61 2.58
C MET A 55 -0.59 4.99 1.45
N ILE A 56 0.67 4.65 1.70
CA ILE A 56 1.54 3.99 0.72
C ILE A 56 2.34 2.91 1.43
N VAL A 57 2.49 1.76 0.78
CA VAL A 57 3.43 0.70 1.12
C VAL A 57 4.24 0.39 -0.14
N ALA A 58 5.55 0.28 0.01
CA ALA A 58 6.49 -0.11 -1.02
C ALA A 58 7.45 -1.14 -0.42
N ASP A 59 7.56 -2.30 -1.05
CA ASP A 59 8.43 -3.41 -0.67
C ASP A 59 9.57 -3.48 -1.68
N GLY A 60 10.76 -3.14 -1.22
CA GLY A 60 11.95 -3.03 -2.05
C GLY A 60 12.58 -4.37 -2.34
N MET A 61 12.92 -4.60 -3.60
CA MET A 61 13.60 -5.81 -4.07
C MET A 61 14.87 -5.46 -4.84
N GLY A 62 15.89 -6.29 -4.67
CA GLY A 62 17.15 -6.16 -5.38
C GLY A 62 18.31 -6.73 -4.57
N GLY A 63 19.33 -7.26 -5.25
CA GLY A 63 20.56 -7.72 -4.59
C GLY A 63 21.37 -6.55 -4.04
N GLN A 64 22.15 -6.76 -2.97
CA GLN A 64 23.12 -5.80 -2.41
C GLN A 64 22.51 -4.48 -1.88
N ALA A 65 21.35 -4.52 -1.18
CA ALA A 65 20.72 -3.38 -0.51
C ALA A 65 20.18 -2.27 -1.45
N HIS A 66 19.87 -2.60 -2.71
CA HIS A 66 19.30 -1.61 -3.63
C HIS A 66 17.76 -1.54 -3.56
N GLY A 67 17.10 -2.51 -2.91
CA GLY A 67 15.66 -2.49 -2.69
C GLY A 67 15.22 -1.29 -1.85
N GLU A 68 15.98 -0.92 -0.82
CA GLU A 68 15.68 0.27 -0.01
C GLU A 68 15.71 1.58 -0.82
N VAL A 69 16.62 1.68 -1.80
CA VAL A 69 16.68 2.86 -2.69
C VAL A 69 15.45 2.91 -3.58
N ALA A 70 15.05 1.78 -4.15
CA ALA A 70 13.87 1.70 -5.01
C ALA A 70 12.58 2.04 -4.26
N SER A 71 12.39 1.50 -3.03
CA SER A 71 11.22 1.78 -2.21
C SER A 71 11.17 3.23 -1.70
N ASP A 72 12.33 3.83 -1.35
CA ASP A 72 12.43 5.26 -1.04
C ASP A 72 12.06 6.12 -2.25
N MET A 73 12.64 5.85 -3.43
CA MET A 73 12.30 6.56 -4.67
C MET A 73 10.81 6.46 -5.01
N ALA A 74 10.21 5.28 -4.83
CA ALA A 74 8.78 5.08 -5.09
C ALA A 74 7.92 5.95 -4.18
N VAL A 75 8.14 5.88 -2.87
CA VAL A 75 7.36 6.62 -1.89
C VAL A 75 7.53 8.12 -2.05
N GLU A 76 8.77 8.61 -2.12
CA GLU A 76 9.07 10.04 -2.28
C GLU A 76 8.57 10.58 -3.64
N GLY A 77 8.78 9.81 -4.71
CA GLY A 77 8.33 10.17 -6.05
C GLY A 77 6.81 10.30 -6.15
N ILE A 78 6.06 9.35 -5.55
CA ILE A 78 4.59 9.39 -5.50
C ILE A 78 4.12 10.61 -4.70
N ILE A 79 4.64 10.82 -3.48
CA ILE A 79 4.23 11.94 -2.62
C ILE A 79 4.54 13.28 -3.27
N ARG A 80 5.72 13.46 -3.86
CA ARG A 80 6.10 14.68 -4.56
C ARG A 80 5.09 15.03 -5.66
N ARG A 81 4.76 14.07 -6.55
CA ARG A 81 3.81 14.29 -7.65
C ARG A 81 2.39 14.54 -7.18
N LEU A 82 1.96 13.90 -6.10
CA LEU A 82 0.67 14.19 -5.50
C LEU A 82 0.63 15.60 -4.87
N ALA A 83 1.74 16.06 -4.27
CA ALA A 83 1.84 17.39 -3.68
C ALA A 83 1.83 18.51 -4.74
N ASP A 84 2.33 18.23 -5.94
CA ASP A 84 2.36 19.17 -7.07
C ASP A 84 0.98 19.35 -7.74
N GLN A 85 -0.03 18.52 -7.38
CA GLN A 85 -1.38 18.66 -7.93
C GLN A 85 -2.10 19.91 -7.40
N PRO A 86 -3.00 20.51 -8.20
CA PRO A 86 -3.80 21.66 -7.77
C PRO A 86 -4.57 21.38 -6.48
N LYS A 87 -4.54 22.36 -5.58
CA LYS A 87 -5.20 22.26 -4.25
C LYS A 87 -6.71 22.47 -4.28
N ASP A 88 -7.26 22.94 -5.39
CA ASP A 88 -8.65 23.37 -5.55
C ASP A 88 -9.65 22.22 -5.68
N LYS A 89 -9.20 20.97 -5.56
CA LYS A 89 -10.02 19.75 -5.73
C LYS A 89 -10.72 19.65 -7.10
N THR A 90 -10.23 20.39 -8.09
CA THR A 90 -10.68 20.22 -9.47
C THR A 90 -10.35 18.80 -9.89
N LEU A 91 -11.36 18.04 -10.29
CA LEU A 91 -11.16 16.65 -10.74
C LEU A 91 -10.23 16.66 -11.96
N PRO A 92 -9.11 15.93 -11.91
CA PRO A 92 -8.27 15.76 -13.08
C PRO A 92 -9.07 15.10 -14.20
N THR A 93 -8.71 15.37 -15.44
CA THR A 93 -9.26 14.66 -16.59
C THR A 93 -9.08 13.15 -16.38
N GLY A 94 -10.16 12.35 -16.44
CA GLY A 94 -10.11 10.92 -16.12
C GLY A 94 -10.26 10.58 -14.62
N GLY A 95 -10.25 11.57 -13.71
CA GLY A 95 -10.43 11.39 -12.27
C GLY A 95 -9.15 10.97 -11.53
N TYR A 96 -9.26 10.83 -10.22
CA TYR A 96 -8.10 10.53 -9.34
C TYR A 96 -7.49 9.15 -9.56
N ALA A 97 -8.26 8.16 -10.04
CA ALA A 97 -7.71 6.84 -10.36
C ALA A 97 -6.74 6.92 -11.56
N GLU A 98 -7.10 7.68 -12.59
CA GLU A 98 -6.21 7.92 -13.74
C GLU A 98 -4.98 8.74 -13.34
N LEU A 99 -5.17 9.77 -12.52
CA LEU A 99 -4.06 10.53 -11.96
C LEU A 99 -3.07 9.62 -11.21
N LEU A 100 -3.55 8.74 -10.35
CA LEU A 100 -2.68 7.80 -9.63
C LEU A 100 -1.98 6.85 -10.58
N GLY A 101 -2.68 6.33 -11.57
CA GLY A 101 -2.08 5.48 -12.62
C GLY A 101 -0.97 6.20 -13.37
N GLN A 102 -1.16 7.48 -13.70
CA GLN A 102 -0.13 8.30 -14.34
C GLN A 102 1.07 8.54 -13.40
N VAL A 103 0.82 8.92 -12.14
CA VAL A 103 1.87 9.10 -11.13
C VAL A 103 2.72 7.84 -10.98
N PHE A 104 2.09 6.67 -10.92
CA PHE A 104 2.81 5.39 -10.84
C PHE A 104 3.68 5.13 -12.07
N ARG A 105 3.17 5.37 -13.27
CA ARG A 105 3.95 5.21 -14.52
C ARG A 105 5.15 6.17 -14.58
N GLU A 106 4.97 7.42 -14.16
CA GLU A 106 6.04 8.42 -14.14
C GLU A 106 7.13 8.07 -13.11
N VAL A 107 6.74 7.64 -11.91
CA VAL A 107 7.69 7.20 -10.87
C VAL A 107 8.41 5.93 -11.32
N ASN A 108 7.67 4.98 -11.92
CA ASN A 108 8.28 3.80 -12.51
C ASN A 108 9.36 4.15 -13.53
N ALA A 109 9.11 5.12 -14.41
CA ALA A 109 10.07 5.51 -15.43
C ALA A 109 11.37 6.05 -14.82
N GLU A 110 11.31 6.80 -13.71
CA GLU A 110 12.50 7.26 -12.98
C GLU A 110 13.27 6.08 -12.38
N ILE A 111 12.58 5.17 -11.66
CA ILE A 111 13.21 4.01 -11.02
C ILE A 111 13.77 3.05 -12.10
N TYR A 112 13.03 2.86 -13.21
CA TYR A 112 13.48 2.01 -14.31
C TYR A 112 14.78 2.56 -14.93
N LEU A 113 14.87 3.87 -15.15
CA LEU A 113 16.07 4.49 -15.70
C LEU A 113 17.28 4.25 -14.78
N GLU A 114 17.13 4.47 -13.48
CA GLU A 114 18.18 4.24 -12.49
C GLU A 114 18.57 2.75 -12.41
N SER A 115 17.59 1.83 -12.53
CA SER A 115 17.82 0.38 -12.50
C SER A 115 18.60 -0.16 -13.69
N GLN A 116 18.72 0.60 -14.78
CA GLN A 116 19.55 0.24 -15.93
C GLN A 116 21.03 0.64 -15.74
N GLY A 117 21.32 1.53 -14.78
CA GLY A 117 22.68 1.97 -14.47
C GLY A 117 23.47 0.90 -13.70
N ASP A 118 24.81 1.06 -13.73
CA ASP A 118 25.69 0.06 -13.08
C ASP A 118 25.55 0.02 -11.56
N THR A 119 25.24 1.17 -10.94
CA THR A 119 25.14 1.31 -9.47
C THR A 119 23.92 0.60 -8.89
N TYR A 120 22.75 0.72 -9.55
CA TYR A 120 21.47 0.22 -9.04
C TYR A 120 20.85 -0.83 -9.96
N ARG A 121 21.69 -1.58 -10.65
CA ARG A 121 21.26 -2.56 -11.65
C ARG A 121 20.28 -3.57 -11.09
N GLY A 122 19.08 -3.61 -11.67
CA GLY A 122 18.03 -4.56 -11.32
C GLY A 122 17.31 -4.26 -10.01
N MET A 123 17.47 -3.06 -9.43
CA MET A 123 16.62 -2.64 -8.32
C MET A 123 15.18 -2.50 -8.76
N GLY A 124 14.26 -2.76 -7.86
CA GLY A 124 12.83 -2.58 -8.07
C GLY A 124 12.09 -2.52 -6.75
N THR A 125 10.81 -2.22 -6.82
CA THR A 125 9.96 -2.20 -5.63
C THR A 125 8.50 -2.41 -6.01
N THR A 126 7.74 -3.05 -5.13
CA THR A 126 6.28 -2.95 -5.19
C THR A 126 5.84 -1.53 -4.87
N ALA A 127 4.64 -1.18 -5.22
CA ALA A 127 3.97 0.01 -4.69
C ALA A 127 2.46 -0.20 -4.61
N THR A 128 1.89 0.06 -3.43
CA THR A 128 0.45 0.09 -3.21
C THR A 128 0.10 1.38 -2.52
N ALA A 129 -0.70 2.22 -3.16
CA ALA A 129 -1.14 3.50 -2.62
C ALA A 129 -2.67 3.56 -2.52
N ALA A 130 -3.16 4.16 -1.45
CA ALA A 130 -4.56 4.51 -1.27
C ALA A 130 -4.68 6.00 -0.91
N VAL A 131 -5.38 6.75 -1.75
CA VAL A 131 -5.61 8.19 -1.59
C VAL A 131 -7.09 8.42 -1.35
N VAL A 132 -7.42 9.05 -0.23
CA VAL A 132 -8.81 9.38 0.13
C VAL A 132 -9.13 10.81 -0.27
N THR A 133 -10.25 10.98 -0.97
CA THR A 133 -10.80 12.29 -1.34
C THR A 133 -12.31 12.32 -1.08
N GLY A 134 -12.75 13.12 -0.12
CA GLY A 134 -14.15 13.12 0.31
C GLY A 134 -14.56 11.74 0.83
N THR A 135 -15.56 11.15 0.20
CA THR A 135 -16.09 9.82 0.57
C THR A 135 -15.54 8.68 -0.27
N ARG A 136 -14.45 8.89 -1.00
CA ARG A 136 -13.88 7.86 -1.89
C ARG A 136 -12.44 7.58 -1.56
N VAL A 137 -12.05 6.33 -1.78
CA VAL A 137 -10.65 5.93 -1.84
C VAL A 137 -10.28 5.54 -3.27
N HIS A 138 -9.14 6.02 -3.71
CA HIS A 138 -8.53 5.71 -5.00
C HIS A 138 -7.26 4.92 -4.73
N ILE A 139 -7.16 3.74 -5.33
CA ILE A 139 -6.05 2.81 -5.16
C ILE A 139 -5.28 2.76 -6.47
N ALA A 140 -3.95 2.79 -6.38
CA ALA A 140 -3.06 2.35 -7.43
C ALA A 140 -2.11 1.29 -6.88
N HIS A 141 -1.81 0.29 -7.70
CA HIS A 141 -1.08 -0.89 -7.24
C HIS A 141 -0.19 -1.47 -8.34
N LEU A 142 1.00 -1.89 -7.93
CA LEU A 142 1.97 -2.62 -8.73
C LEU A 142 2.81 -3.53 -7.80
N GLY A 143 2.82 -4.84 -8.05
CA GLY A 143 3.54 -5.82 -7.26
C GLY A 143 2.64 -6.82 -6.55
N ASP A 144 3.05 -7.33 -5.40
CA ASP A 144 2.31 -8.28 -4.57
C ASP A 144 2.06 -7.80 -3.13
N SER A 145 2.47 -6.57 -2.78
CA SER A 145 1.92 -5.89 -1.60
C SER A 145 0.41 -5.71 -1.76
N ARG A 146 -0.35 -5.77 -0.69
CA ARG A 146 -1.81 -5.81 -0.78
C ARG A 146 -2.50 -4.63 -0.14
N ALA A 147 -3.67 -4.28 -0.68
CA ALA A 147 -4.68 -3.45 -0.03
C ALA A 147 -5.94 -4.26 0.24
N TYR A 148 -6.49 -4.10 1.45
CA TYR A 148 -7.73 -4.73 1.90
C TYR A 148 -8.73 -3.69 2.42
N LEU A 149 -10.01 -4.05 2.36
CA LEU A 149 -11.11 -3.36 3.02
C LEU A 149 -11.77 -4.31 4.01
N LEU A 150 -11.82 -3.92 5.28
CA LEU A 150 -12.67 -4.52 6.28
C LEU A 150 -13.95 -3.68 6.39
N ARG A 151 -15.09 -4.26 6.01
CA ARG A 151 -16.42 -3.64 6.02
C ARG A 151 -17.45 -4.64 6.54
N ASP A 152 -18.28 -4.22 7.47
CA ASP A 152 -19.39 -5.04 8.02
C ASP A 152 -18.91 -6.43 8.52
N GLY A 153 -17.67 -6.49 9.03
CA GLY A 153 -17.07 -7.74 9.52
C GLY A 153 -16.44 -8.63 8.44
N GLU A 154 -16.46 -8.22 7.17
CA GLU A 154 -15.86 -8.97 6.08
C GLU A 154 -14.59 -8.29 5.55
N LEU A 155 -13.50 -9.07 5.44
CA LEU A 155 -12.23 -8.63 4.84
C LEU A 155 -12.22 -8.97 3.35
N SER A 156 -11.98 -7.98 2.51
CA SER A 156 -11.90 -8.15 1.06
C SER A 156 -10.59 -7.59 0.53
N GLN A 157 -9.82 -8.38 -0.22
CA GLN A 157 -8.65 -7.90 -0.94
C GLN A 157 -9.09 -6.99 -2.09
N LEU A 158 -8.51 -5.80 -2.18
CA LEU A 158 -8.82 -4.79 -3.18
C LEU A 158 -7.89 -4.81 -4.38
N THR A 159 -6.65 -5.25 -4.17
CA THR A 159 -5.59 -5.41 -5.18
C THR A 159 -5.52 -6.85 -5.67
N ARG A 160 -4.90 -7.04 -6.82
CA ARG A 160 -4.55 -8.37 -7.34
C ARG A 160 -3.04 -8.47 -7.36
N ASP A 161 -2.49 -9.53 -6.77
CA ASP A 161 -1.05 -9.73 -6.73
C ASP A 161 -0.50 -9.93 -8.15
N HIS A 162 0.52 -9.18 -8.50
CA HIS A 162 1.29 -9.38 -9.71
C HIS A 162 2.41 -10.40 -9.42
N SER A 163 2.01 -11.65 -9.24
CA SER A 163 2.91 -12.76 -8.97
C SER A 163 2.62 -13.95 -9.88
N TRP A 164 3.66 -14.74 -10.13
CA TRP A 164 3.53 -15.94 -10.98
C TRP A 164 2.44 -16.89 -10.47
N VAL A 165 2.35 -17.09 -9.17
CA VAL A 165 1.33 -17.97 -8.59
C VAL A 165 -0.07 -17.40 -8.72
N ALA A 166 -0.27 -16.09 -8.52
CA ALA A 166 -1.58 -15.44 -8.66
C ALA A 166 -2.08 -15.54 -10.12
N GLU A 167 -1.22 -15.31 -11.10
CA GLU A 167 -1.55 -15.46 -12.52
C GLU A 167 -1.93 -16.90 -12.87
N ASN A 168 -1.24 -17.90 -12.30
CA ASN A 168 -1.56 -19.31 -12.54
C ASN A 168 -2.83 -19.78 -11.81
N VAL A 169 -3.17 -19.21 -10.66
CA VAL A 169 -4.46 -19.46 -10.00
C VAL A 169 -5.60 -18.91 -10.86
N GLU A 170 -5.47 -17.68 -11.36
CA GLU A 170 -6.49 -17.08 -12.22
C GLU A 170 -6.67 -17.83 -13.56
N ALA A 171 -5.57 -18.32 -14.12
CA ALA A 171 -5.60 -19.17 -15.33
C ALA A 171 -6.15 -20.58 -15.07
N GLY A 172 -6.45 -20.94 -13.79
CA GLY A 172 -6.93 -22.26 -13.42
C GLY A 172 -5.86 -23.36 -13.40
N ASN A 173 -4.57 -22.98 -13.49
CA ASN A 173 -3.45 -23.92 -13.49
C ASN A 173 -3.08 -24.37 -12.06
N LEU A 174 -3.39 -23.58 -11.05
CA LEU A 174 -3.14 -23.85 -9.63
C LEU A 174 -4.38 -23.58 -8.81
N THR A 175 -4.56 -24.34 -7.71
CA THR A 175 -5.47 -23.96 -6.64
C THR A 175 -4.79 -22.95 -5.70
N LEU A 176 -5.57 -22.24 -4.86
CA LEU A 176 -5.03 -21.34 -3.84
C LEU A 176 -4.11 -22.07 -2.86
N GLU A 177 -4.45 -23.32 -2.49
CA GLU A 177 -3.63 -24.15 -1.59
C GLU A 177 -2.29 -24.50 -2.24
N GLN A 178 -2.30 -24.85 -3.53
CA GLN A 178 -1.07 -25.15 -4.28
C GLN A 178 -0.20 -23.91 -4.42
N ALA A 179 -0.79 -22.75 -4.68
CA ALA A 179 -0.08 -21.48 -4.81
C ALA A 179 0.70 -21.10 -3.52
N ARG A 180 0.11 -21.31 -2.34
CA ARG A 180 0.72 -20.99 -1.04
C ARG A 180 2.03 -21.71 -0.75
N VAL A 181 2.20 -22.93 -1.27
CA VAL A 181 3.39 -23.78 -1.05
C VAL A 181 4.27 -23.91 -2.29
N HIS A 182 3.91 -23.23 -3.39
CA HIS A 182 4.62 -23.37 -4.66
C HIS A 182 6.06 -22.79 -4.56
N PRO A 183 7.08 -23.44 -5.19
CA PRO A 183 8.43 -22.88 -5.22
C PRO A 183 8.52 -21.45 -5.76
N ASN A 184 7.68 -21.08 -6.73
CA ASN A 184 7.63 -19.77 -7.35
C ASN A 184 6.67 -18.78 -6.65
N ARG A 185 6.23 -19.03 -5.40
CA ARG A 185 5.28 -18.17 -4.71
C ARG A 185 5.76 -16.72 -4.52
N ASN A 186 7.09 -16.52 -4.45
CA ASN A 186 7.70 -15.21 -4.28
C ASN A 186 8.19 -14.60 -5.62
N VAL A 187 7.78 -15.18 -6.78
CA VAL A 187 8.16 -14.63 -8.09
C VAL A 187 7.17 -13.57 -8.49
N ILE A 188 7.61 -12.31 -8.42
CA ILE A 188 6.84 -11.13 -8.84
C ILE A 188 6.94 -10.96 -10.35
N THR A 189 5.82 -10.72 -11.01
CA THR A 189 5.75 -10.54 -12.47
C THR A 189 5.76 -9.08 -12.89
N GLN A 190 5.36 -8.17 -11.98
CA GLN A 190 5.39 -6.73 -12.22
C GLN A 190 5.77 -5.96 -10.95
N ALA A 191 6.71 -5.02 -11.11
CA ALA A 191 7.14 -4.12 -10.06
C ALA A 191 7.68 -2.81 -10.66
N MET A 192 7.74 -1.74 -9.90
CA MET A 192 8.42 -0.51 -10.32
C MET A 192 9.91 -0.77 -10.52
N GLY A 193 10.47 -0.22 -11.58
CA GLY A 193 11.88 -0.37 -11.94
C GLY A 193 12.23 -1.64 -12.73
N ILE A 194 11.30 -2.59 -12.88
CA ILE A 194 11.53 -3.86 -13.59
C ILE A 194 11.08 -3.76 -15.05
N ASN A 195 9.90 -3.20 -15.30
CA ASN A 195 9.33 -3.06 -16.64
C ASN A 195 9.25 -1.57 -17.04
N ALA A 196 9.66 -1.22 -18.26
CA ALA A 196 9.57 0.14 -18.78
C ALA A 196 8.10 0.63 -18.79
N GLU A 197 7.17 -0.24 -19.18
CA GLU A 197 5.73 0.03 -19.25
C GLU A 197 4.97 -0.94 -18.32
N PRO A 198 4.80 -0.60 -17.04
CA PRO A 198 4.12 -1.47 -16.09
C PRO A 198 2.60 -1.42 -16.26
N ALA A 199 1.93 -2.55 -16.02
CA ALA A 199 0.47 -2.63 -16.00
C ALA A 199 -0.07 -2.21 -14.62
N VAL A 200 -0.11 -0.89 -14.36
CA VAL A 200 -0.61 -0.35 -13.09
C VAL A 200 -2.10 -0.64 -12.92
N GLN A 201 -2.45 -1.36 -11.86
CA GLN A 201 -3.86 -1.56 -11.49
C GLN A 201 -4.37 -0.32 -10.76
N THR A 202 -5.57 0.17 -11.15
CA THR A 202 -6.25 1.24 -10.43
C THR A 202 -7.67 0.85 -10.05
N LYS A 203 -8.15 1.34 -8.91
CA LYS A 203 -9.51 1.08 -8.41
C LYS A 203 -10.02 2.27 -7.62
N THR A 204 -11.31 2.56 -7.75
CA THR A 204 -12.00 3.54 -6.89
C THR A 204 -13.20 2.89 -6.23
N LEU A 205 -13.41 3.18 -4.95
CA LEU A 205 -14.59 2.73 -4.21
C LEU A 205 -15.08 3.79 -3.24
N ASP A 206 -16.38 3.77 -2.96
CA ASP A 206 -16.99 4.63 -1.94
C ASP A 206 -16.69 4.07 -0.55
N LEU A 207 -16.31 4.96 0.38
CA LEU A 207 -16.08 4.64 1.78
C LEU A 207 -17.36 4.83 2.60
N ARG A 208 -17.49 4.03 3.66
CA ARG A 208 -18.58 4.09 4.63
C ARG A 208 -18.05 4.29 6.03
N ASP A 209 -18.91 4.78 6.90
CA ASP A 209 -18.61 4.83 8.35
C ASP A 209 -18.28 3.43 8.88
N GLY A 210 -17.21 3.34 9.65
CA GLY A 210 -16.73 2.08 10.20
C GLY A 210 -15.82 1.27 9.28
N ASP A 211 -15.61 1.67 8.02
CA ASP A 211 -14.63 1.02 7.14
C ASP A 211 -13.23 1.08 7.75
N LEU A 212 -12.45 0.02 7.51
CA LEU A 212 -11.03 -0.01 7.79
C LEU A 212 -10.28 -0.45 6.54
N LEU A 213 -9.32 0.36 6.12
CA LEU A 213 -8.39 0.06 5.04
C LEU A 213 -7.10 -0.50 5.63
N LEU A 214 -6.56 -1.57 5.05
CA LEU A 214 -5.25 -2.11 5.38
C LEU A 214 -4.39 -2.16 4.13
N LEU A 215 -3.18 -1.61 4.18
CA LEU A 215 -2.13 -1.86 3.21
C LEU A 215 -0.99 -2.60 3.92
N CYS A 216 -0.42 -3.61 3.26
CA CYS A 216 0.70 -4.37 3.84
C CYS A 216 1.63 -4.95 2.77
N SER A 217 2.90 -5.17 3.15
CA SER A 217 3.86 -5.96 2.36
C SER A 217 3.61 -7.46 2.52
N ASP A 218 4.29 -8.27 1.71
CA ASP A 218 4.18 -9.73 1.69
C ASP A 218 4.67 -10.37 2.99
N GLY A 219 5.59 -9.71 3.73
CA GLY A 219 6.01 -10.14 5.05
C GLY A 219 4.90 -10.29 6.07
N LEU A 220 3.74 -9.61 5.87
CA LEU A 220 2.54 -9.87 6.66
C LEU A 220 1.70 -10.99 6.05
N HIS A 221 1.15 -10.79 4.84
CA HIS A 221 0.14 -11.70 4.27
C HIS A 221 0.70 -13.04 3.81
N GLY A 222 2.01 -13.14 3.61
CA GLY A 222 2.71 -14.39 3.36
C GLY A 222 2.80 -15.30 4.60
N LEU A 223 2.65 -14.74 5.80
CA LEU A 223 2.74 -15.44 7.07
C LEU A 223 1.41 -15.48 7.84
N ALA A 224 0.55 -14.47 7.73
CA ALA A 224 -0.78 -14.42 8.33
C ALA A 224 -1.85 -14.59 7.24
N GLY A 225 -2.79 -15.52 7.43
CA GLY A 225 -3.91 -15.72 6.51
C GLY A 225 -4.98 -14.61 6.68
N ASP A 226 -5.82 -14.44 5.66
CA ASP A 226 -6.84 -13.38 5.64
C ASP A 226 -7.81 -13.44 6.84
N ASP A 227 -8.19 -14.66 7.30
CA ASP A 227 -9.03 -14.82 8.49
C ASP A 227 -8.37 -14.31 9.76
N GLU A 228 -7.06 -14.53 9.92
CA GLU A 228 -6.31 -14.03 11.08
C GLU A 228 -6.10 -12.53 11.00
N ILE A 229 -5.78 -12.01 9.81
CA ILE A 229 -5.69 -10.56 9.57
C ILE A 229 -7.03 -9.92 9.95
N LYS A 230 -8.15 -10.48 9.50
CA LYS A 230 -9.51 -10.03 9.85
C LYS A 230 -9.73 -10.00 11.36
N GLU A 231 -9.43 -11.09 12.05
CA GLU A 231 -9.58 -11.22 13.50
C GLU A 231 -8.77 -10.14 14.25
N LEU A 232 -7.51 -9.96 13.89
CA LEU A 232 -6.62 -8.99 14.53
C LEU A 232 -7.06 -7.54 14.26
N LEU A 233 -7.57 -7.24 13.07
CA LEU A 233 -8.11 -5.92 12.73
C LEU A 233 -9.38 -5.58 13.54
N GLN A 234 -10.18 -6.58 13.91
CA GLN A 234 -11.41 -6.42 14.68
C GLN A 234 -11.18 -6.38 16.20
N SER A 235 -10.04 -6.87 16.69
CA SER A 235 -9.81 -7.12 18.11
C SER A 235 -9.58 -5.89 18.97
N GLY A 236 -9.35 -4.69 18.40
CA GLY A 236 -9.00 -3.56 19.21
C GLY A 236 -8.80 -2.23 18.49
N LYS A 237 -7.99 -1.37 19.12
CA LYS A 237 -7.60 -0.09 18.52
C LYS A 237 -6.59 -0.32 17.40
N PRO A 238 -6.59 0.54 16.37
CA PRO A 238 -5.69 0.40 15.20
C PRO A 238 -4.21 0.28 15.57
N GLU A 239 -3.77 1.02 16.60
CA GLU A 239 -2.38 0.96 17.06
C GLU A 239 -2.02 -0.40 17.68
N GLN A 240 -2.99 -1.06 18.33
CA GLN A 240 -2.79 -2.40 18.87
C GLN A 240 -2.86 -3.44 17.76
N ALA A 241 -3.82 -3.31 16.84
CA ALA A 241 -3.95 -4.20 15.70
C ALA A 241 -2.65 -4.26 14.86
N ILE A 242 -1.99 -3.11 14.61
CA ILE A 242 -0.69 -3.07 13.92
C ILE A 242 0.38 -3.89 14.67
N LYS A 243 0.47 -3.71 15.99
CA LYS A 243 1.44 -4.46 16.81
C LYS A 243 1.18 -5.95 16.76
N ASP A 244 -0.09 -6.34 16.87
CA ASP A 244 -0.50 -7.74 16.91
C ASP A 244 -0.29 -8.41 15.54
N LEU A 245 -0.54 -7.69 14.42
CA LEU A 245 -0.25 -8.16 13.07
C LEU A 245 1.24 -8.40 12.86
N ILE A 246 2.09 -7.42 13.23
CA ILE A 246 3.55 -7.57 13.12
C ILE A 246 4.04 -8.70 14.01
N GLN A 247 3.55 -8.79 15.26
CA GLN A 247 3.94 -9.85 16.17
C GLN A 247 3.53 -11.23 15.65
N ARG A 248 2.33 -11.36 15.09
CA ARG A 248 1.83 -12.60 14.47
C ARG A 248 2.76 -13.06 13.31
N ALA A 249 3.18 -12.15 12.44
CA ALA A 249 4.12 -12.48 11.38
C ALA A 249 5.50 -12.90 11.95
N LYS A 250 5.99 -12.23 12.98
CA LYS A 250 7.24 -12.60 13.67
C LYS A 250 7.15 -13.97 14.34
N ASP A 251 6.05 -14.28 15.02
CA ASP A 251 5.83 -15.58 15.67
C ASP A 251 5.81 -16.74 14.67
N ARG A 252 5.50 -16.45 13.39
CA ARG A 252 5.51 -17.41 12.28
C ARG A 252 6.81 -17.40 11.47
N GLY A 253 7.84 -16.80 12.01
CA GLY A 253 9.19 -16.86 11.47
C GLY A 253 9.80 -15.51 11.09
N GLY A 254 8.97 -14.47 10.81
CA GLY A 254 9.43 -13.13 10.48
C GLY A 254 10.49 -13.14 9.38
N ASN A 255 10.25 -13.88 8.30
CA ASN A 255 11.25 -14.20 7.28
C ASN A 255 11.60 -13.00 6.41
N ASP A 256 10.75 -11.98 6.40
CA ASP A 256 10.88 -10.75 5.63
C ASP A 256 10.65 -9.50 6.46
N ASN A 257 10.82 -8.33 5.82
CA ASN A 257 10.38 -7.04 6.34
C ASN A 257 8.85 -7.03 6.42
N ILE A 258 8.29 -6.45 7.46
CA ILE A 258 6.85 -6.48 7.74
C ILE A 258 6.34 -5.05 7.84
N THR A 259 5.55 -4.63 6.88
CA THR A 259 5.02 -3.27 6.86
C THR A 259 3.49 -3.28 6.82
N VAL A 260 2.90 -2.44 7.67
CA VAL A 260 1.45 -2.34 7.87
C VAL A 260 1.03 -0.88 7.93
N VAL A 261 0.02 -0.51 7.15
CA VAL A 261 -0.64 0.80 7.22
C VAL A 261 -2.14 0.59 7.35
N ILE A 262 -2.75 1.18 8.39
CA ILE A 262 -4.20 1.11 8.64
C ILE A 262 -4.81 2.50 8.52
N GLY A 263 -5.91 2.60 7.76
CA GLY A 263 -6.78 3.77 7.71
C GLY A 263 -8.16 3.46 8.29
N THR A 264 -8.59 4.18 9.32
CA THR A 264 -9.95 4.05 9.87
C THR A 264 -10.83 5.18 9.37
N VAL A 265 -12.03 4.84 8.92
CA VAL A 265 -12.99 5.78 8.35
C VAL A 265 -14.10 6.05 9.36
N ARG A 266 -14.35 7.33 9.64
CA ARG A 266 -15.46 7.79 10.48
C ARG A 266 -16.25 8.87 9.76
N ARG A 267 -17.57 8.75 9.78
CA ARG A 267 -18.45 9.80 9.27
C ARG A 267 -18.45 10.97 10.26
N GLN A 268 -18.25 12.17 9.76
CA GLN A 268 -18.50 13.37 10.56
C GLN A 268 -19.99 13.61 10.59
N GLY A 269 -20.57 13.65 11.81
CA GLY A 269 -21.97 13.95 12.06
C GLY A 269 -22.32 15.40 11.77
#